data_7e88105406f2355cc6ccbba70d17a8f8
#
_entry.id   7e88105406f2355cc6ccbba70d17a8f8
#
_cell.length_a   1.000
_cell.length_b   1.000
_cell.length_c   1.000
_cell.angle_alpha   90.00
_cell.angle_beta   90.00
_cell.angle_gamma   90.00
#
_symmetry.space_group_name_H-M   'P 1'
#
loop_
_entity.id
_entity.type
_entity.pdbx_description
1 polymer ?
#
loop_
_entity_poly.entity_id
_entity_poly.type
_entity_poly.pdbx_seq_one_letter_code
_entity_poly.pdbx_strand_id
1 'polypeptide(L)'
;MLFQVLDSKSDCVGYYANNVIHPERHLPSDGSTWDYSPHLRGEAYEVARIYSHGAAITDVCPAHMKADWEKIKKTLKSCLKAFKTSRLAMDENCFYDLVPEYFLYQYLEAKNQVTQHVLDTMPRPANYNQIYNLLEMTTDIRGRALNVDIGSIRHLLGSVKGQNFHRTLQTVKHVCDYNPWGTITGRLATNPNSFPILTMGKEFRSCIVPTNDWLLELDFNAAELRTLLALAEQDQPQNDIHDWNVKSVFDSKLTREEAKVKTFAWLYSSKENKQLESLYNKDLVRNKYWDGCKIETDYGRIIENVDEHHALNYIVQSTTIDMVHEQAYKVYELLKGRKSHIAFLIHDAVYIDLAEEDRYEILNLLDTFRKTRYNMFKVNVSAGRNLGVMKELKL
;
A
#
# COMPACT_ATOMS: atom_id res chain seq x y z
N MET A 1 5.56 23.12 -14.77
CA MET A 1 4.21 23.52 -15.22
C MET A 1 3.15 22.81 -14.39
N LEU A 2 2.01 23.49 -14.04
CA LEU A 2 0.87 22.80 -13.41
C LEU A 2 -0.01 22.16 -14.48
N PHE A 3 -0.41 20.92 -14.24
CA PHE A 3 -1.33 20.22 -15.12
C PHE A 3 -2.20 19.23 -14.35
N GLN A 4 -3.29 18.78 -14.95
CA GLN A 4 -4.13 17.71 -14.42
C GLN A 4 -4.37 16.70 -15.53
N VAL A 5 -4.12 15.42 -15.25
CA VAL A 5 -4.48 14.33 -16.16
C VAL A 5 -6.00 14.23 -16.21
N LEU A 6 -6.58 14.20 -17.41
CA LEU A 6 -8.04 14.20 -17.58
C LEU A 6 -8.67 12.89 -17.15
N ASP A 7 -8.01 11.78 -17.42
CA ASP A 7 -8.43 10.46 -16.92
C ASP A 7 -7.23 9.65 -16.44
N SER A 8 -7.44 8.87 -15.39
CA SER A 8 -6.46 7.90 -14.88
C SER A 8 -6.58 6.53 -15.53
N LYS A 9 -7.56 6.31 -16.43
CA LYS A 9 -7.75 5.07 -17.19
C LYS A 9 -6.83 5.05 -18.42
N SER A 10 -6.50 3.85 -18.87
CA SER A 10 -5.61 3.67 -20.02
C SER A 10 -6.16 4.18 -21.34
N ASP A 11 -7.47 4.30 -21.48
CA ASP A 11 -8.13 4.56 -22.75
C ASP A 11 -8.49 6.03 -23.00
N CYS A 12 -8.53 6.84 -21.95
CA CYS A 12 -8.89 8.26 -22.04
C CYS A 12 -7.73 9.09 -21.48
N VAL A 13 -6.87 9.55 -22.37
CA VAL A 13 -5.68 10.34 -22.01
C VAL A 13 -5.77 11.69 -22.66
N GLY A 14 -5.64 12.68 -21.85
CA GLY A 14 -5.47 14.08 -22.17
C GLY A 14 -5.07 14.79 -20.90
N TYR A 15 -4.74 16.04 -20.97
CA TYR A 15 -4.41 16.82 -19.79
C TYR A 15 -4.88 18.27 -19.92
N TYR A 16 -5.08 18.91 -18.78
CA TYR A 16 -5.37 20.33 -18.68
C TYR A 16 -4.14 21.07 -18.17
N ALA A 17 -3.72 22.10 -18.89
CA ALA A 17 -2.66 23.01 -18.49
C ALA A 17 -2.87 24.39 -19.14
N ASN A 18 -2.44 25.46 -18.46
CA ASN A 18 -2.47 26.83 -19.00
C ASN A 18 -3.85 27.23 -19.56
N ASN A 19 -4.91 26.85 -18.86
CA ASN A 19 -6.31 27.11 -19.27
C ASN A 19 -6.71 26.52 -20.64
N VAL A 20 -6.05 25.39 -21.02
CA VAL A 20 -6.33 24.65 -22.26
C VAL A 20 -6.40 23.16 -21.95
N ILE A 21 -7.37 22.49 -22.57
CA ILE A 21 -7.45 21.04 -22.60
C ILE A 21 -6.64 20.55 -23.81
N HIS A 22 -5.67 19.68 -23.51
CA HIS A 22 -4.82 19.04 -24.51
C HIS A 22 -5.29 17.58 -24.69
N PRO A 23 -5.91 17.25 -25.84
CA PRO A 23 -6.38 15.88 -26.10
C PRO A 23 -5.26 14.93 -26.51
N GLU A 24 -4.02 15.36 -26.35
CA GLU A 24 -2.83 14.60 -26.71
C GLU A 24 -2.50 13.55 -25.64
N ARG A 25 -1.99 12.40 -26.09
CA ARG A 25 -1.56 11.31 -25.19
C ARG A 25 -0.20 11.57 -24.53
N HIS A 26 0.54 12.57 -24.98
CA HIS A 26 1.85 12.92 -24.44
C HIS A 26 1.69 14.01 -23.39
N LEU A 27 1.99 13.63 -22.14
CA LEU A 27 2.01 14.58 -21.03
C LEU A 27 3.18 15.56 -21.18
N PRO A 28 3.15 16.71 -20.47
CA PRO A 28 4.29 17.62 -20.40
C PRO A 28 5.56 16.87 -19.97
N SER A 29 6.74 17.32 -20.44
CA SER A 29 8.03 16.70 -20.05
C SER A 29 8.38 16.92 -18.58
N ASP A 30 7.81 17.94 -17.94
CA ASP A 30 7.99 18.30 -16.54
C ASP A 30 6.73 18.91 -15.96
N GLY A 31 6.58 18.86 -14.65
CA GLY A 31 5.46 19.57 -14.02
C GLY A 31 5.00 18.98 -12.70
N SER A 32 3.88 19.54 -12.26
CA SER A 32 3.26 19.18 -11.00
C SER A 32 1.76 18.96 -11.19
N THR A 33 1.23 17.95 -10.52
CA THR A 33 -0.19 17.58 -10.59
C THR A 33 -0.72 17.25 -9.20
N TRP A 34 -2.04 17.12 -9.05
CA TRP A 34 -2.62 16.76 -7.74
C TRP A 34 -2.41 15.28 -7.41
N ASP A 35 -2.91 14.39 -8.24
CA ASP A 35 -2.91 12.95 -8.01
C ASP A 35 -1.88 12.24 -8.89
N TYR A 36 -1.30 11.15 -8.36
CA TYR A 36 -0.58 10.20 -9.19
C TYR A 36 -1.54 9.49 -10.15
N SER A 37 -1.14 9.37 -11.41
CA SER A 37 -1.88 8.69 -12.47
C SER A 37 -0.98 7.67 -13.17
N PRO A 38 -1.51 6.55 -13.73
CA PRO A 38 -0.74 5.59 -14.51
C PRO A 38 0.06 6.20 -15.66
N HIS A 39 -0.40 7.35 -16.18
CA HIS A 39 0.24 8.07 -17.28
C HIS A 39 1.49 8.85 -16.88
N LEU A 40 1.75 9.00 -15.56
CA LEU A 40 2.96 9.62 -15.00
C LEU A 40 4.15 8.64 -14.92
N ARG A 41 3.94 7.40 -15.34
CA ARG A 41 4.92 6.32 -15.20
C ARG A 41 6.23 6.65 -15.93
N GLY A 42 7.34 6.50 -15.21
CA GLY A 42 8.68 6.75 -15.73
C GLY A 42 9.10 8.23 -15.78
N GLU A 43 8.24 9.15 -15.37
CA GLU A 43 8.52 10.58 -15.35
C GLU A 43 8.56 11.12 -13.91
N ALA A 44 9.45 12.06 -13.65
CA ALA A 44 9.63 12.66 -12.32
C ALA A 44 8.72 13.88 -12.13
N TYR A 45 7.43 13.64 -11.94
CA TYR A 45 6.45 14.71 -11.65
C TYR A 45 6.29 14.93 -10.15
N GLU A 46 6.06 16.19 -9.75
CA GLU A 46 5.65 16.49 -8.39
C GLU A 46 4.15 16.21 -8.20
N VAL A 47 3.82 15.45 -7.15
CA VAL A 47 2.43 15.06 -6.81
C VAL A 47 2.02 15.76 -5.51
N ALA A 48 1.20 16.79 -5.61
CA ALA A 48 0.82 17.64 -4.47
C ALA A 48 0.09 16.88 -3.35
N ARG A 49 -0.64 15.82 -3.68
CA ARG A 49 -1.29 14.98 -2.66
C ARG A 49 -0.32 14.31 -1.69
N ILE A 50 0.93 14.09 -2.11
CA ILE A 50 1.98 13.57 -1.21
C ILE A 50 2.37 14.65 -0.20
N TYR A 51 2.50 15.91 -0.61
CA TYR A 51 2.78 17.05 0.28
C TYR A 51 1.72 17.22 1.35
N SER A 52 0.47 16.95 1.03
CA SER A 52 -0.66 17.02 1.96
C SER A 52 -0.89 15.72 2.76
N HIS A 53 0.06 14.77 2.75
CA HIS A 53 -0.07 13.46 3.40
C HIS A 53 -1.37 12.73 3.06
N GLY A 54 -1.82 12.85 1.80
CA GLY A 54 -3.02 12.19 1.29
C GLY A 54 -4.34 12.90 1.57
N ALA A 55 -4.32 14.09 2.16
CA ALA A 55 -5.51 14.88 2.40
C ALA A 55 -6.33 15.12 1.11
N ALA A 56 -7.63 15.27 1.23
CA ALA A 56 -8.47 15.64 0.11
C ALA A 56 -8.31 17.13 -0.21
N ILE A 57 -8.58 17.51 -1.47
CA ILE A 57 -8.55 18.93 -1.89
C ILE A 57 -9.43 19.81 -0.98
N THR A 58 -10.58 19.31 -0.53
CA THR A 58 -11.48 20.02 0.37
C THR A 58 -10.79 20.45 1.68
N ASP A 59 -9.89 19.63 2.20
CA ASP A 59 -9.27 19.85 3.50
C ASP A 59 -8.13 20.87 3.43
N VAL A 60 -7.42 20.92 2.29
CA VAL A 60 -6.28 21.81 2.04
C VAL A 60 -6.63 23.01 1.18
N CYS A 61 -7.88 23.15 0.77
CA CYS A 61 -8.36 24.27 -0.04
C CYS A 61 -8.20 25.60 0.72
N PRO A 62 -7.54 26.61 0.15
CA PRO A 62 -7.33 27.89 0.80
C PRO A 62 -8.66 28.60 1.09
N ALA A 63 -8.71 29.36 2.18
CA ALA A 63 -9.94 29.97 2.70
C ALA A 63 -10.71 30.79 1.67
N HIS A 64 -9.99 31.55 0.82
CA HIS A 64 -10.59 32.39 -0.21
C HIS A 64 -11.25 31.60 -1.35
N MET A 65 -10.88 30.34 -1.54
CA MET A 65 -11.43 29.44 -2.58
C MET A 65 -12.53 28.52 -2.06
N LYS A 66 -12.71 28.38 -0.74
CA LYS A 66 -13.63 27.40 -0.16
C LYS A 66 -15.05 27.50 -0.69
N ALA A 67 -15.57 28.72 -0.85
CA ALA A 67 -16.94 28.92 -1.33
C ALA A 67 -17.14 28.45 -2.78
N ASP A 68 -16.17 28.70 -3.64
CA ASP A 68 -16.24 28.28 -5.05
C ASP A 68 -15.96 26.78 -5.19
N TRP A 69 -15.02 26.24 -4.40
CA TRP A 69 -14.81 24.80 -4.33
C TRP A 69 -16.05 24.03 -3.90
N GLU A 70 -16.81 24.53 -2.91
CA GLU A 70 -18.08 23.89 -2.48
C GLU A 70 -19.13 23.90 -3.58
N LYS A 71 -19.22 24.95 -4.40
CA LYS A 71 -20.12 24.99 -5.58
C LYS A 71 -19.69 23.92 -6.61
N ILE A 72 -18.40 23.86 -6.94
CA ILE A 72 -17.83 22.86 -7.85
C ILE A 72 -18.11 21.44 -7.35
N LYS A 73 -17.86 21.18 -6.08
CA LYS A 73 -18.11 19.88 -5.43
C LYS A 73 -19.58 19.47 -5.48
N LYS A 74 -20.50 20.42 -5.28
CA LYS A 74 -21.95 20.18 -5.39
C LYS A 74 -22.33 19.77 -6.82
N THR A 75 -21.83 20.46 -7.83
CA THR A 75 -22.05 20.14 -9.25
C THR A 75 -21.47 18.79 -9.61
N LEU A 76 -20.21 18.49 -9.20
CA LEU A 76 -19.57 17.21 -9.40
C LEU A 76 -20.40 16.06 -8.80
N LYS A 77 -20.87 16.23 -7.56
CA LYS A 77 -21.74 15.25 -6.87
C LYS A 77 -23.04 15.02 -7.65
N SER A 78 -23.61 16.06 -8.22
CA SER A 78 -24.83 15.95 -9.03
C SER A 78 -24.60 15.18 -10.33
N CYS A 79 -23.48 15.43 -11.05
CA CYS A 79 -23.09 14.68 -12.24
C CYS A 79 -22.87 13.20 -11.92
N LEU A 80 -22.09 12.88 -10.88
CA LEU A 80 -21.84 11.50 -10.48
C LEU A 80 -23.13 10.78 -10.07
N LYS A 81 -24.07 11.48 -9.42
CA LYS A 81 -25.38 10.93 -9.10
C LYS A 81 -26.20 10.64 -10.35
N ALA A 82 -26.18 11.54 -11.34
CA ALA A 82 -26.87 11.35 -12.61
C ALA A 82 -26.29 10.12 -13.36
N PHE A 83 -24.98 9.98 -13.45
CA PHE A 83 -24.31 8.84 -14.09
C PHE A 83 -24.71 7.51 -13.41
N LYS A 84 -24.69 7.48 -12.08
CA LYS A 84 -25.14 6.30 -11.30
C LYS A 84 -26.61 5.97 -11.59
N THR A 85 -27.48 6.98 -11.62
CA THR A 85 -28.92 6.80 -11.88
C THR A 85 -29.17 6.27 -13.29
N SER A 86 -28.42 6.78 -14.27
CA SER A 86 -28.47 6.34 -15.67
C SER A 86 -27.75 5.01 -15.92
N ARG A 87 -27.17 4.39 -14.88
CA ARG A 87 -26.41 3.13 -14.96
C ARG A 87 -25.27 3.19 -15.99
N LEU A 88 -24.63 4.36 -16.13
CA LEU A 88 -23.45 4.49 -16.99
C LEU A 88 -22.30 3.68 -16.41
N ALA A 89 -21.71 2.84 -17.24
CA ALA A 89 -20.50 2.09 -16.92
C ALA A 89 -19.30 3.04 -16.91
N MET A 90 -18.95 3.59 -15.75
CA MET A 90 -17.83 4.54 -15.61
C MET A 90 -16.45 3.91 -15.91
N ASP A 91 -16.41 2.60 -16.09
CA ASP A 91 -15.21 1.89 -16.52
C ASP A 91 -15.01 1.92 -18.05
N GLU A 92 -16.10 2.13 -18.78
CA GLU A 92 -16.14 2.19 -20.25
C GLU A 92 -16.24 3.65 -20.76
N ASN A 93 -16.56 4.60 -19.89
CA ASN A 93 -16.80 5.98 -20.24
C ASN A 93 -15.84 6.92 -19.50
N CYS A 94 -15.24 7.85 -20.22
CA CYS A 94 -14.41 8.91 -19.65
C CYS A 94 -15.30 9.92 -18.93
N PHE A 95 -15.02 10.18 -17.65
CA PHE A 95 -15.74 11.20 -16.87
C PHE A 95 -15.74 12.56 -17.56
N TYR A 96 -14.61 12.93 -18.15
CA TYR A 96 -14.41 14.25 -18.75
C TYR A 96 -15.20 14.46 -20.05
N ASP A 97 -15.58 13.39 -20.74
CA ASP A 97 -16.46 13.44 -21.91
C ASP A 97 -17.94 13.56 -21.53
N LEU A 98 -18.28 13.27 -20.28
CA LEU A 98 -19.65 13.21 -19.78
C LEU A 98 -20.11 14.49 -19.09
N VAL A 99 -19.23 15.42 -18.82
CA VAL A 99 -19.56 16.69 -18.15
C VAL A 99 -19.49 17.87 -19.12
N PRO A 100 -20.27 18.94 -18.88
CA PRO A 100 -20.18 20.14 -19.71
C PRO A 100 -18.77 20.76 -19.67
N GLU A 101 -18.26 21.18 -20.82
CA GLU A 101 -16.90 21.69 -20.98
C GLU A 101 -16.62 22.87 -20.03
N TYR A 102 -17.55 23.84 -19.90
CA TYR A 102 -17.39 24.96 -18.98
C TYR A 102 -17.19 24.54 -17.54
N PHE A 103 -17.88 23.47 -17.10
CA PHE A 103 -17.72 22.92 -15.75
C PHE A 103 -16.37 22.21 -15.60
N LEU A 104 -15.94 21.50 -16.63
CA LEU A 104 -14.64 20.83 -16.67
C LEU A 104 -13.50 21.84 -16.47
N TYR A 105 -13.50 22.96 -17.20
CA TYR A 105 -12.52 24.03 -17.02
C TYR A 105 -12.52 24.59 -15.59
N GLN A 106 -13.69 24.89 -15.04
CA GLN A 106 -13.80 25.41 -13.67
C GLN A 106 -13.24 24.43 -12.65
N TYR A 107 -13.54 23.14 -12.82
CA TYR A 107 -13.07 22.07 -11.91
C TYR A 107 -11.55 21.90 -11.99
N LEU A 108 -10.99 21.83 -13.20
CA LEU A 108 -9.56 21.59 -13.40
C LEU A 108 -8.73 22.81 -12.99
N GLU A 109 -9.21 24.03 -13.28
CA GLU A 109 -8.54 25.25 -12.83
C GLU A 109 -8.53 25.38 -11.30
N ALA A 110 -9.64 25.14 -10.64
CA ALA A 110 -9.69 25.12 -9.18
C ALA A 110 -8.75 24.05 -8.61
N LYS A 111 -8.67 22.88 -9.24
CA LYS A 111 -7.74 21.83 -8.86
C LYS A 111 -6.27 22.26 -9.02
N ASN A 112 -5.92 22.95 -10.12
CA ASN A 112 -4.59 23.51 -10.31
C ASN A 112 -4.24 24.56 -9.24
N GLN A 113 -5.16 25.46 -8.92
CA GLN A 113 -4.95 26.52 -7.91
C GLN A 113 -4.71 25.92 -6.50
N VAL A 114 -5.47 24.87 -6.14
CA VAL A 114 -5.21 24.16 -4.87
C VAL A 114 -3.89 23.38 -4.91
N THR A 115 -3.54 22.80 -6.05
CA THR A 115 -2.24 22.14 -6.26
C THR A 115 -1.09 23.12 -6.01
N GLN A 116 -1.15 24.30 -6.65
CA GLN A 116 -0.14 25.35 -6.45
C GLN A 116 -0.07 25.79 -5.00
N HIS A 117 -1.22 26.04 -4.36
CA HIS A 117 -1.26 26.43 -2.94
C HIS A 117 -0.56 25.42 -2.04
N VAL A 118 -0.81 24.14 -2.24
CA VAL A 118 -0.17 23.06 -1.45
C VAL A 118 1.34 23.06 -1.66
N LEU A 119 1.80 23.16 -2.91
CA LEU A 119 3.24 23.17 -3.22
C LEU A 119 3.95 24.41 -2.67
N ASP A 120 3.26 25.57 -2.60
CA ASP A 120 3.82 26.82 -2.09
C ASP A 120 3.85 26.88 -0.55
N THR A 121 2.91 26.19 0.12
CA THR A 121 2.71 26.35 1.57
C THR A 121 3.13 25.14 2.39
N MET A 122 3.21 23.97 1.79
CA MET A 122 3.59 22.74 2.50
C MET A 122 5.01 22.30 2.12
N PRO A 123 5.85 21.93 3.08
CA PRO A 123 7.19 21.43 2.78
C PRO A 123 7.11 20.06 2.10
N ARG A 124 8.07 19.79 1.22
CA ARG A 124 8.22 18.45 0.65
C ARG A 124 8.54 17.47 1.77
N PRO A 125 7.73 16.41 1.98
CA PRO A 125 7.98 15.46 3.06
C PRO A 125 9.25 14.63 2.79
N ALA A 126 9.98 14.30 3.85
CA ALA A 126 11.22 13.52 3.73
C ALA A 126 11.03 12.15 3.06
N ASN A 127 9.85 11.53 3.25
CA ASN A 127 9.47 10.26 2.64
C ASN A 127 8.78 10.40 1.27
N TYR A 128 8.88 11.56 0.60
CA TYR A 128 8.21 11.82 -0.68
C TYR A 128 8.46 10.72 -1.72
N ASN A 129 9.72 10.42 -2.00
CA ASN A 129 10.09 9.44 -3.02
C ASN A 129 9.55 8.04 -2.69
N GLN A 130 9.54 7.67 -1.41
CA GLN A 130 8.99 6.38 -0.99
C GLN A 130 7.48 6.30 -1.22
N ILE A 131 6.74 7.35 -0.89
CA ILE A 131 5.29 7.40 -1.16
C ILE A 131 5.02 7.46 -2.66
N TYR A 132 5.82 8.20 -3.43
CA TYR A 132 5.72 8.23 -4.89
C TYR A 132 5.87 6.84 -5.51
N ASN A 133 6.92 6.11 -5.13
CA ASN A 133 7.18 4.74 -5.56
C ASN A 133 6.04 3.78 -5.15
N LEU A 134 5.52 3.95 -3.94
CA LEU A 134 4.37 3.18 -3.46
C LEU A 134 3.11 3.46 -4.31
N LEU A 135 2.85 4.72 -4.67
CA LEU A 135 1.73 5.09 -5.54
C LEU A 135 1.89 4.51 -6.94
N GLU A 136 3.09 4.54 -7.51
CA GLU A 136 3.38 3.92 -8.80
C GLU A 136 3.05 2.42 -8.78
N MET A 137 3.62 1.69 -7.83
CA MET A 137 3.40 0.25 -7.68
C MET A 137 1.93 -0.10 -7.41
N THR A 138 1.29 0.59 -6.47
CA THR A 138 -0.13 0.31 -6.14
C THR A 138 -1.09 0.71 -7.25
N THR A 139 -0.74 1.69 -8.06
CA THR A 139 -1.51 2.07 -9.25
C THR A 139 -1.42 1.00 -10.34
N ASP A 140 -0.24 0.40 -10.52
CA ASP A 140 -0.07 -0.72 -11.46
C ASP A 140 -0.85 -1.97 -10.98
N ILE A 141 -0.78 -2.29 -9.69
CA ILE A 141 -1.58 -3.38 -9.10
C ILE A 141 -3.08 -3.14 -9.32
N ARG A 142 -3.58 -1.92 -9.08
CA ARG A 142 -4.98 -1.55 -9.32
C ARG A 142 -5.39 -1.69 -10.78
N GLY A 143 -4.49 -1.50 -11.71
CA GLY A 143 -4.72 -1.65 -13.15
C GLY A 143 -4.94 -3.10 -13.60
N ARG A 144 -4.69 -4.09 -12.73
CA ARG A 144 -4.77 -5.52 -13.05
C ARG A 144 -5.90 -6.19 -12.28
N ALA A 145 -6.82 -6.83 -13.03
CA ALA A 145 -7.90 -7.58 -12.42
C ALA A 145 -7.36 -8.87 -11.78
N LEU A 146 -7.84 -9.18 -10.57
CA LEU A 146 -7.60 -10.46 -9.93
C LEU A 146 -8.36 -11.56 -10.66
N ASN A 147 -7.72 -12.70 -10.83
CA ASN A 147 -8.37 -13.90 -11.31
C ASN A 147 -9.07 -14.60 -10.13
N VAL A 148 -10.41 -14.54 -10.12
CA VAL A 148 -11.25 -15.04 -9.01
C VAL A 148 -12.06 -16.24 -9.46
N ASP A 149 -11.68 -17.43 -9.00
CA ASP A 149 -12.41 -18.68 -9.21
C ASP A 149 -13.41 -18.95 -8.08
N ILE A 150 -14.65 -18.54 -8.27
CA ILE A 150 -15.74 -18.79 -7.30
C ILE A 150 -16.05 -20.30 -7.20
N GLY A 151 -15.74 -21.08 -8.23
CA GLY A 151 -15.95 -22.53 -8.24
C GLY A 151 -15.21 -23.25 -7.11
N SER A 152 -14.00 -22.82 -6.81
CA SER A 152 -13.16 -23.40 -5.76
C SER A 152 -13.72 -23.28 -4.34
N ILE A 153 -14.57 -22.27 -4.08
CA ILE A 153 -15.21 -22.01 -2.77
C ILE A 153 -16.70 -22.35 -2.75
N ARG A 154 -17.22 -22.99 -3.81
CA ARG A 154 -18.68 -23.30 -3.92
C ARG A 154 -19.22 -24.03 -2.69
N HIS A 155 -18.44 -24.94 -2.09
CA HIS A 155 -18.80 -25.68 -0.89
C HIS A 155 -19.02 -24.81 0.35
N LEU A 156 -18.45 -23.59 0.40
CA LEU A 156 -18.60 -22.64 1.48
C LEU A 156 -19.84 -21.75 1.34
N LEU A 157 -20.39 -21.64 0.12
CA LEU A 157 -21.51 -20.71 -0.19
C LEU A 157 -22.82 -21.08 0.49
N GLY A 158 -22.96 -22.27 1.07
CA GLY A 158 -24.09 -22.67 1.90
C GLY A 158 -24.08 -22.03 3.29
N SER A 159 -22.98 -21.51 3.75
CA SER A 159 -22.83 -20.84 5.05
C SER A 159 -23.19 -19.35 4.98
N VAL A 160 -23.60 -18.75 6.10
CA VAL A 160 -23.87 -17.31 6.20
C VAL A 160 -22.63 -16.48 5.79
N LYS A 161 -21.45 -16.88 6.24
CA LYS A 161 -20.18 -16.23 5.85
C LYS A 161 -19.93 -16.32 4.36
N GLY A 162 -20.15 -17.51 3.76
CA GLY A 162 -19.97 -17.72 2.33
C GLY A 162 -20.94 -16.90 1.49
N GLN A 163 -22.22 -16.84 1.88
CA GLN A 163 -23.22 -16.01 1.21
C GLN A 163 -22.89 -14.52 1.29
N ASN A 164 -22.43 -14.03 2.45
CA ASN A 164 -22.00 -12.65 2.61
C ASN A 164 -20.78 -12.34 1.73
N PHE A 165 -19.78 -13.22 1.71
CA PHE A 165 -18.60 -13.07 0.87
C PHE A 165 -18.98 -13.07 -0.62
N HIS A 166 -19.81 -14.00 -1.05
CA HIS A 166 -20.31 -14.04 -2.45
C HIS A 166 -21.04 -12.76 -2.83
N ARG A 167 -21.91 -12.23 -1.94
CA ARG A 167 -22.59 -10.94 -2.17
C ARG A 167 -21.57 -9.80 -2.31
N THR A 168 -20.53 -9.78 -1.47
CA THR A 168 -19.46 -8.79 -1.57
C THR A 168 -18.79 -8.87 -2.93
N LEU A 169 -18.43 -10.08 -3.42
CA LEU A 169 -17.81 -10.26 -4.73
C LEU A 169 -18.66 -9.74 -5.91
N GLN A 170 -20.00 -9.76 -5.77
CA GLN A 170 -20.90 -9.21 -6.78
C GLN A 170 -20.97 -7.68 -6.79
N THR A 171 -20.53 -7.02 -5.72
CA THR A 171 -20.66 -5.56 -5.54
C THR A 171 -19.35 -4.81 -5.63
N VAL A 172 -18.20 -5.52 -5.50
CA VAL A 172 -16.87 -4.91 -5.57
C VAL A 172 -16.22 -5.19 -6.92
N LYS A 173 -15.27 -4.34 -7.28
CA LYS A 173 -14.36 -4.63 -8.39
C LYS A 173 -13.35 -5.70 -7.97
N HIS A 174 -13.01 -6.58 -8.88
CA HIS A 174 -11.97 -7.60 -8.63
C HIS A 174 -10.57 -7.03 -8.86
N VAL A 175 -10.27 -5.90 -8.23
CA VAL A 175 -8.96 -5.24 -8.25
C VAL A 175 -8.53 -4.88 -6.84
N CYS A 176 -7.23 -4.89 -6.57
CA CYS A 176 -6.67 -4.39 -5.33
C CYS A 176 -6.40 -2.89 -5.46
N ASP A 177 -7.31 -2.08 -4.93
CA ASP A 177 -7.17 -0.61 -4.89
C ASP A 177 -6.78 -0.18 -3.48
N TYR A 178 -5.50 0.11 -3.29
CA TYR A 178 -4.92 0.44 -1.99
C TYR A 178 -4.98 1.94 -1.69
N ASN A 179 -5.19 2.24 -0.41
CA ASN A 179 -5.05 3.57 0.16
C ASN A 179 -3.78 3.63 1.04
N PRO A 180 -2.71 4.27 0.60
CA PRO A 180 -1.46 4.40 1.36
C PRO A 180 -1.58 5.24 2.64
N TRP A 181 -2.62 6.04 2.74
CA TRP A 181 -2.90 6.93 3.88
C TRP A 181 -4.03 6.43 4.77
N GLY A 182 -4.47 5.17 4.59
CA GLY A 182 -5.61 4.62 5.30
C GLY A 182 -5.37 4.30 6.78
N THR A 183 -4.09 4.29 7.22
CA THR A 183 -3.71 4.05 8.62
C THR A 183 -2.60 5.01 9.06
N ILE A 184 -2.51 5.27 10.36
CA ILE A 184 -1.51 6.17 10.94
C ILE A 184 -0.07 5.64 10.78
N THR A 185 0.10 4.31 10.83
CA THR A 185 1.40 3.64 10.71
C THR A 185 1.84 3.39 9.27
N GLY A 186 1.01 3.72 8.27
CA GLY A 186 1.31 3.51 6.86
C GLY A 186 0.98 2.11 6.33
N ARG A 187 0.41 1.22 7.15
CA ARG A 187 -0.17 -0.03 6.64
C ARG A 187 -1.23 0.28 5.60
N LEU A 188 -1.20 -0.42 4.48
CA LEU A 188 -2.18 -0.25 3.43
C LEU A 188 -3.58 -0.57 3.94
N ALA A 189 -4.54 0.25 3.57
CA ALA A 189 -5.96 -0.07 3.60
C ALA A 189 -6.48 -0.23 2.17
N THR A 190 -7.65 -0.81 1.98
CA THR A 190 -8.30 -0.86 0.66
C THR A 190 -9.34 0.24 0.53
N ASN A 191 -9.42 0.85 -0.64
CA ASN A 191 -10.47 1.83 -0.96
C ASN A 191 -11.86 1.15 -1.04
N PRO A 192 -12.95 1.90 -0.85
CA PRO A 192 -14.30 1.40 -1.11
C PRO A 192 -14.42 0.79 -2.52
N ASN A 193 -15.16 -0.30 -2.66
CA ASN A 193 -15.35 -1.09 -3.90
C ASN A 193 -14.11 -1.84 -4.39
N SER A 194 -13.01 -1.86 -3.66
CA SER A 194 -11.87 -2.73 -3.89
C SER A 194 -12.18 -4.16 -3.47
N PHE A 195 -11.51 -5.13 -4.08
CA PHE A 195 -11.52 -6.50 -3.58
C PHE A 195 -11.01 -6.55 -2.13
N PRO A 196 -11.66 -7.30 -1.22
CA PRO A 196 -11.34 -7.27 0.22
C PRO A 196 -10.11 -8.13 0.57
N ILE A 197 -9.00 -7.98 -0.16
CA ILE A 197 -7.81 -8.83 -0.05
C ILE A 197 -7.20 -8.83 1.36
N LEU A 198 -7.24 -7.69 2.06
CA LEU A 198 -6.66 -7.53 3.40
C LEU A 198 -7.56 -8.11 4.52
N THR A 199 -8.87 -8.22 4.27
CA THR A 199 -9.87 -8.62 5.28
C THR A 199 -10.55 -9.95 4.97
N MET A 200 -10.24 -10.55 3.83
CA MET A 200 -10.79 -11.82 3.39
C MET A 200 -10.42 -12.96 4.35
N GLY A 201 -11.40 -13.73 4.79
CA GLY A 201 -11.19 -14.93 5.61
C GLY A 201 -10.29 -15.95 4.91
N LYS A 202 -9.44 -16.63 5.68
CA LYS A 202 -8.48 -17.61 5.14
C LYS A 202 -9.19 -18.74 4.36
N GLU A 203 -10.39 -19.11 4.79
CA GLU A 203 -11.23 -20.13 4.15
C GLU A 203 -11.62 -19.79 2.71
N PHE A 204 -11.63 -18.51 2.34
CA PHE A 204 -11.97 -18.05 0.98
C PHE A 204 -10.75 -17.85 0.08
N ARG A 205 -9.54 -17.93 0.60
CA ARG A 205 -8.32 -17.62 -0.14
C ARG A 205 -8.11 -18.50 -1.38
N SER A 206 -8.65 -19.72 -1.39
CA SER A 206 -8.56 -20.61 -2.55
C SER A 206 -9.24 -20.07 -3.81
N CYS A 207 -10.11 -19.06 -3.70
CA CYS A 207 -10.73 -18.44 -4.87
C CYS A 207 -9.77 -17.52 -5.64
N ILE A 208 -8.64 -17.12 -5.08
CA ILE A 208 -7.64 -16.31 -5.77
C ILE A 208 -6.66 -17.27 -6.45
N VAL A 209 -6.65 -17.22 -7.79
CA VAL A 209 -5.77 -18.04 -8.63
C VAL A 209 -4.89 -17.12 -9.47
N PRO A 210 -3.69 -17.54 -9.90
CA PRO A 210 -2.87 -16.75 -10.80
C PRO A 210 -3.53 -16.56 -12.18
N THR A 211 -3.21 -15.48 -12.84
CA THR A 211 -3.50 -15.26 -14.26
C THR A 211 -2.45 -15.96 -15.13
N ASN A 212 -1.20 -15.97 -14.66
CA ASN A 212 -0.11 -16.73 -15.25
C ASN A 212 -0.12 -18.20 -14.73
N ASP A 213 1.00 -18.66 -14.19
CA ASP A 213 1.17 -20.07 -13.82
C ASP A 213 1.11 -20.32 -12.33
N TRP A 214 1.67 -19.41 -11.51
CA TRP A 214 1.85 -19.59 -10.08
C TRP A 214 1.60 -18.30 -9.30
N LEU A 215 1.13 -18.44 -8.05
CA LEU A 215 1.29 -17.40 -7.04
C LEU A 215 2.59 -17.70 -6.28
N LEU A 216 3.50 -16.73 -6.23
CA LEU A 216 4.71 -16.76 -5.41
C LEU A 216 4.55 -15.74 -4.28
N GLU A 217 4.78 -16.18 -3.05
CA GLU A 217 4.73 -15.36 -1.83
C GLU A 217 6.15 -15.15 -1.32
N LEU A 218 6.49 -13.89 -1.05
CA LEU A 218 7.67 -13.48 -0.30
C LEU A 218 7.18 -12.83 1.00
N ASP A 219 7.42 -13.48 2.14
CA ASP A 219 6.92 -13.08 3.45
C ASP A 219 8.08 -12.93 4.45
N PHE A 220 8.21 -11.77 5.08
CA PHE A 220 9.25 -11.58 6.10
C PHE A 220 8.95 -12.42 7.35
N ASN A 221 9.91 -13.23 7.76
CA ASN A 221 9.82 -13.98 9.00
C ASN A 221 9.77 -13.06 10.22
N ALA A 222 8.58 -12.87 10.80
CA ALA A 222 8.34 -12.01 11.95
C ALA A 222 8.92 -10.59 11.79
N ALA A 223 8.53 -9.90 10.74
CA ALA A 223 9.05 -8.60 10.31
C ALA A 223 9.21 -7.59 11.45
N GLU A 224 8.19 -7.41 12.31
CA GLU A 224 8.21 -6.42 13.39
C GLU A 224 9.28 -6.72 14.47
N LEU A 225 9.48 -8.00 14.84
CA LEU A 225 10.51 -8.36 15.80
C LEU A 225 11.92 -8.16 15.22
N ARG A 226 12.10 -8.46 13.94
CA ARG A 226 13.37 -8.22 13.24
C ARG A 226 13.65 -6.74 13.07
N THR A 227 12.63 -5.96 12.79
CA THR A 227 12.74 -4.50 12.75
C THR A 227 13.14 -3.95 14.12
N LEU A 228 12.53 -4.43 15.21
CA LEU A 228 12.90 -3.99 16.55
C LEU A 228 14.37 -4.31 16.88
N LEU A 229 14.85 -5.52 16.58
CA LEU A 229 16.28 -5.86 16.73
C LEU A 229 17.17 -4.93 15.92
N ALA A 230 16.81 -4.65 14.68
CA ALA A 230 17.57 -3.76 13.81
C ALA A 230 17.63 -2.32 14.34
N LEU A 231 16.50 -1.78 14.81
CA LEU A 231 16.43 -0.45 15.41
C LEU A 231 17.22 -0.36 16.74
N ALA A 232 17.30 -1.47 17.46
CA ALA A 232 18.14 -1.63 18.66
C ALA A 232 19.61 -1.95 18.34
N GLU A 233 19.99 -1.95 17.06
CA GLU A 233 21.36 -2.24 16.57
C GLU A 233 21.86 -3.63 16.98
N GLN A 234 20.93 -4.61 17.10
CA GLN A 234 21.22 -6.00 17.45
C GLN A 234 21.34 -6.88 16.20
N ASP A 235 22.14 -7.94 16.31
CA ASP A 235 22.33 -8.92 15.25
C ASP A 235 21.03 -9.67 14.91
N GLN A 236 20.82 -9.93 13.63
CA GLN A 236 19.67 -10.68 13.12
C GLN A 236 19.88 -12.20 13.24
N PRO A 237 18.98 -12.94 13.93
CA PRO A 237 19.06 -14.39 13.93
C PRO A 237 18.82 -14.95 12.51
N GLN A 238 19.69 -15.88 12.09
CA GLN A 238 19.62 -16.49 10.75
C GLN A 238 18.43 -17.47 10.63
N ASN A 239 18.00 -18.05 11.75
CA ASN A 239 16.89 -19.00 11.81
C ASN A 239 15.55 -18.28 12.05
N ASP A 240 14.46 -19.06 12.15
CA ASP A 240 13.16 -18.54 12.61
C ASP A 240 13.32 -17.84 13.97
N ILE A 241 12.82 -16.61 14.06
CA ILE A 241 13.03 -15.77 15.25
C ILE A 241 12.28 -16.30 16.47
N HIS A 242 11.18 -17.02 16.27
CA HIS A 242 10.43 -17.60 17.39
C HIS A 242 11.15 -18.82 17.95
N ASP A 243 11.75 -19.67 17.10
CA ASP A 243 12.60 -20.76 17.52
C ASP A 243 13.88 -20.26 18.21
N TRP A 244 14.43 -19.15 17.72
CA TRP A 244 15.55 -18.48 18.36
C TRP A 244 15.18 -17.95 19.74
N ASN A 245 14.01 -17.29 19.89
CA ASN A 245 13.50 -16.84 21.18
C ASN A 245 13.26 -18.00 22.17
N VAL A 246 12.76 -19.16 21.70
CA VAL A 246 12.63 -20.36 22.55
C VAL A 246 13.96 -20.71 23.22
N LYS A 247 15.06 -20.66 22.47
CA LYS A 247 16.39 -21.01 22.95
C LYS A 247 17.04 -19.89 23.76
N SER A 248 17.02 -18.66 23.24
CA SER A 248 17.79 -17.52 23.75
C SER A 248 17.10 -16.78 24.90
N VAL A 249 15.76 -16.88 24.99
CA VAL A 249 14.95 -16.14 25.97
C VAL A 249 14.24 -17.06 26.93
N PHE A 250 13.70 -18.19 26.45
CA PHE A 250 12.83 -19.04 27.26
C PHE A 250 13.48 -20.37 27.68
N ASP A 251 14.83 -20.50 27.60
CA ASP A 251 15.61 -21.64 28.00
C ASP A 251 15.06 -22.99 27.48
N SER A 252 14.50 -22.98 26.28
CA SER A 252 13.84 -24.15 25.66
C SER A 252 12.65 -24.72 26.45
N LYS A 253 12.05 -23.94 27.36
CA LYS A 253 10.90 -24.38 28.19
C LYS A 253 9.54 -24.22 27.51
N LEU A 254 9.49 -23.53 26.35
CA LEU A 254 8.28 -23.25 25.62
C LEU A 254 8.33 -23.86 24.22
N THR A 255 7.15 -24.14 23.68
CA THR A 255 7.00 -24.42 22.27
C THR A 255 7.16 -23.12 21.45
N ARG A 256 7.43 -23.26 20.15
CA ARG A 256 7.53 -22.11 19.22
C ARG A 256 6.29 -21.20 19.27
N GLU A 257 5.10 -21.79 19.27
CA GLU A 257 3.83 -21.02 19.30
C GLU A 257 3.62 -20.31 20.65
N GLU A 258 3.94 -20.94 21.76
CA GLU A 258 3.89 -20.28 23.08
C GLU A 258 4.90 -19.14 23.18
N ALA A 259 6.12 -19.31 22.67
CA ALA A 259 7.14 -18.27 22.61
C ALA A 259 6.66 -17.09 21.74
N LYS A 260 6.05 -17.38 20.58
CA LYS A 260 5.45 -16.36 19.71
C LYS A 260 4.40 -15.54 20.47
N VAL A 261 3.42 -16.19 21.08
CA VAL A 261 2.34 -15.51 21.82
C VAL A 261 2.91 -14.65 22.95
N LYS A 262 3.86 -15.19 23.74
CA LYS A 262 4.48 -14.44 24.86
C LYS A 262 5.32 -13.27 24.39
N THR A 263 6.06 -13.41 23.29
CA THR A 263 6.89 -12.33 22.73
C THR A 263 6.03 -11.20 22.21
N PHE A 264 4.96 -11.49 21.46
CA PHE A 264 4.05 -10.45 20.99
C PHE A 264 3.22 -9.82 22.11
N ALA A 265 2.79 -10.60 23.12
CA ALA A 265 2.15 -10.07 24.31
C ALA A 265 3.06 -9.10 25.08
N TRP A 266 4.37 -9.40 25.15
CA TRP A 266 5.36 -8.50 25.73
C TRP A 266 5.57 -7.26 24.84
N LEU A 267 5.69 -7.43 23.54
CA LEU A 267 5.94 -6.32 22.60
C LEU A 267 4.86 -5.24 22.68
N TYR A 268 3.58 -5.66 22.76
CA TYR A 268 2.43 -4.77 22.72
C TYR A 268 1.77 -4.49 24.08
N SER A 269 2.38 -4.90 25.17
CA SER A 269 1.85 -4.66 26.51
C SER A 269 2.88 -4.02 27.43
N SER A 270 2.42 -3.50 28.55
CA SER A 270 3.26 -3.01 29.64
C SER A 270 3.88 -4.14 30.49
N LYS A 271 3.70 -5.40 30.11
CA LYS A 271 4.28 -6.53 30.87
C LYS A 271 5.80 -6.54 30.72
N GLU A 272 6.49 -6.53 31.86
CA GLU A 272 7.94 -6.64 31.89
C GLU A 272 8.40 -8.08 31.64
N ASN A 273 9.46 -8.24 30.86
CA ASN A 273 10.22 -9.48 30.73
C ASN A 273 11.69 -9.11 30.56
N LYS A 274 12.46 -9.25 31.62
CA LYS A 274 13.87 -8.83 31.67
C LYS A 274 14.75 -9.45 30.59
N GLN A 275 14.48 -10.67 30.16
CA GLN A 275 15.26 -11.35 29.12
C GLN A 275 14.92 -10.77 27.72
N LEU A 276 13.64 -10.55 27.44
CA LEU A 276 13.22 -9.86 26.22
C LEU A 276 13.70 -8.41 26.20
N GLU A 277 13.62 -7.68 27.33
CA GLU A 277 14.10 -6.30 27.43
C GLU A 277 15.61 -6.19 27.14
N SER A 278 16.43 -7.07 27.72
CA SER A 278 17.89 -7.07 27.50
C SER A 278 18.27 -7.38 26.05
N LEU A 279 17.42 -8.14 25.34
CA LEU A 279 17.67 -8.55 23.97
C LEU A 279 17.17 -7.57 22.94
N TYR A 280 15.93 -7.10 23.10
CA TYR A 280 15.25 -6.24 22.13
C TYR A 280 15.36 -4.75 22.44
N ASN A 281 15.72 -4.38 23.67
CA ASN A 281 16.00 -3.03 24.13
C ASN A 281 14.94 -1.99 23.73
N LYS A 282 13.67 -2.26 24.10
CA LYS A 282 12.52 -1.39 23.75
C LYS A 282 12.72 0.08 24.11
N ASP A 283 13.30 0.33 25.28
CA ASP A 283 13.49 1.70 25.78
C ASP A 283 14.48 2.49 24.94
N LEU A 284 15.57 1.85 24.49
CA LEU A 284 16.52 2.48 23.58
C LEU A 284 15.83 2.90 22.28
N VAL A 285 15.05 1.99 21.69
CA VAL A 285 14.33 2.27 20.44
C VAL A 285 13.28 3.36 20.64
N ARG A 286 12.47 3.28 21.70
CA ARG A 286 11.49 4.33 22.00
C ARG A 286 12.15 5.68 22.17
N ASN A 287 13.18 5.78 22.99
CA ASN A 287 13.86 7.06 23.29
C ASN A 287 14.61 7.64 22.08
N LYS A 288 15.02 6.82 21.12
CA LYS A 288 15.69 7.25 19.90
C LYS A 288 14.72 7.91 18.90
N TYR A 289 13.50 7.39 18.77
CA TYR A 289 12.57 7.77 17.72
C TYR A 289 11.33 8.54 18.18
N TRP A 290 11.13 8.70 19.50
CA TRP A 290 10.01 9.42 20.09
C TRP A 290 10.48 10.52 21.03
N ASP A 291 10.03 11.76 20.82
CA ASP A 291 10.42 12.95 21.60
C ASP A 291 9.48 13.29 22.77
N GLY A 292 8.51 12.43 23.06
CA GLY A 292 7.45 12.63 24.05
C GLY A 292 6.09 13.02 23.45
N CYS A 293 6.04 13.36 22.16
CA CYS A 293 4.81 13.73 21.45
C CYS A 293 4.80 13.25 20.00
N LYS A 294 5.97 13.23 19.35
CA LYS A 294 6.14 12.96 17.93
C LYS A 294 7.08 11.76 17.71
N ILE A 295 6.79 10.95 16.71
CA ILE A 295 7.68 9.92 16.18
C ILE A 295 8.23 10.42 14.85
N GLU A 296 9.54 10.18 14.64
CA GLU A 296 10.18 10.32 13.34
C GLU A 296 11.01 9.07 13.03
N THR A 297 10.65 8.35 11.97
CA THR A 297 11.32 7.11 11.59
C THR A 297 12.51 7.37 10.65
N ASP A 298 13.40 6.38 10.49
CA ASP A 298 14.51 6.44 9.53
C ASP A 298 14.06 6.57 8.07
N TYR A 299 12.77 6.33 7.81
CA TYR A 299 12.13 6.54 6.51
C TYR A 299 11.59 7.96 6.32
N GLY A 300 11.73 8.83 7.33
CA GLY A 300 11.19 10.19 7.30
C GLY A 300 9.67 10.26 7.49
N ARG A 301 9.05 9.16 7.99
CA ARG A 301 7.64 9.21 8.40
C ARG A 301 7.52 9.92 9.73
N ILE A 302 6.62 10.91 9.78
CA ILE A 302 6.30 11.65 10.99
C ILE A 302 4.90 11.24 11.47
N ILE A 303 4.78 10.92 12.76
CA ILE A 303 3.50 10.67 13.43
C ILE A 303 3.42 11.60 14.64
N GLU A 304 2.45 12.49 14.62
CA GLU A 304 2.25 13.50 15.67
C GLU A 304 1.24 13.06 16.73
N ASN A 305 1.27 13.70 17.90
CA ASN A 305 0.35 13.47 19.02
C ASN A 305 0.33 12.00 19.50
N VAL A 306 1.51 11.40 19.63
CA VAL A 306 1.70 10.02 20.08
C VAL A 306 2.01 9.98 21.55
N ASP A 307 1.20 9.24 22.31
CA ASP A 307 1.46 8.97 23.72
C ASP A 307 2.50 7.84 23.91
N GLU A 308 3.03 7.73 25.13
CA GLU A 308 4.06 6.74 25.47
C GLU A 308 3.60 5.29 25.23
N HIS A 309 2.33 4.99 25.46
CA HIS A 309 1.78 3.64 25.34
C HIS A 309 1.79 3.15 23.88
N HIS A 310 1.54 4.03 22.93
CA HIS A 310 1.50 3.71 21.51
C HIS A 310 2.85 3.91 20.80
N ALA A 311 3.78 4.66 21.41
CA ALA A 311 5.01 5.09 20.76
C ALA A 311 5.81 3.93 20.15
N LEU A 312 6.16 2.92 20.94
CA LEU A 312 6.94 1.79 20.45
C LEU A 312 6.23 1.03 19.33
N ASN A 313 4.92 0.79 19.50
CA ASN A 313 4.12 0.09 18.50
C ASN A 313 4.12 0.84 17.17
N TYR A 314 3.91 2.16 17.20
CA TYR A 314 3.92 2.97 15.98
C TYR A 314 5.31 3.06 15.35
N ILE A 315 6.39 3.16 16.14
CA ILE A 315 7.77 3.13 15.62
C ILE A 315 8.02 1.83 14.87
N VAL A 316 7.82 0.69 15.53
CA VAL A 316 8.12 -0.62 14.96
C VAL A 316 7.25 -0.91 13.76
N GLN A 317 5.94 -0.68 13.88
CA GLN A 317 4.98 -0.99 12.83
C GLN A 317 5.18 -0.13 11.59
N SER A 318 5.39 1.20 11.76
CA SER A 318 5.61 2.09 10.62
C SER A 318 6.97 1.87 9.95
N THR A 319 8.02 1.64 10.72
CA THR A 319 9.34 1.30 10.14
C THR A 319 9.29 -0.02 9.37
N THR A 320 8.62 -1.03 9.93
CA THR A 320 8.44 -2.33 9.27
C THR A 320 7.71 -2.17 7.94
N ILE A 321 6.58 -1.48 7.94
CA ILE A 321 5.78 -1.39 6.71
C ILE A 321 6.47 -0.51 5.65
N ASP A 322 7.17 0.54 6.04
CA ASP A 322 7.94 1.35 5.11
C ASP A 322 9.09 0.55 4.49
N MET A 323 9.76 -0.32 5.27
CA MET A 323 10.74 -1.28 4.76
C MET A 323 10.11 -2.27 3.78
N VAL A 324 8.96 -2.86 4.12
CA VAL A 324 8.24 -3.78 3.22
C VAL A 324 7.89 -3.11 1.90
N HIS A 325 7.38 -1.87 1.94
CA HIS A 325 7.04 -1.12 0.74
C HIS A 325 8.27 -0.80 -0.12
N GLU A 326 9.40 -0.42 0.50
CA GLU A 326 10.65 -0.20 -0.20
C GLU A 326 11.11 -1.47 -0.93
N GLN A 327 11.07 -2.61 -0.25
CA GLN A 327 11.51 -3.88 -0.83
C GLN A 327 10.53 -4.40 -1.88
N ALA A 328 9.22 -4.23 -1.65
CA ALA A 328 8.20 -4.54 -2.64
C ALA A 328 8.37 -3.72 -3.93
N TYR A 329 8.70 -2.43 -3.80
CA TYR A 329 8.99 -1.59 -4.95
C TYR A 329 10.24 -2.04 -5.72
N LYS A 330 11.31 -2.46 -5.02
CA LYS A 330 12.51 -3.03 -5.69
C LYS A 330 12.17 -4.32 -6.47
N VAL A 331 11.30 -5.17 -5.91
CA VAL A 331 10.77 -6.36 -6.61
C VAL A 331 9.93 -5.94 -7.82
N TYR A 332 9.08 -4.92 -7.67
CA TYR A 332 8.29 -4.35 -8.76
C TYR A 332 9.17 -3.87 -9.92
N GLU A 333 10.27 -3.15 -9.63
CA GLU A 333 11.23 -2.70 -10.64
C GLU A 333 11.88 -3.86 -11.41
N LEU A 334 12.23 -4.96 -10.73
CA LEU A 334 12.77 -6.15 -11.37
C LEU A 334 11.77 -6.86 -12.30
N LEU A 335 10.48 -6.70 -12.03
CA LEU A 335 9.41 -7.32 -12.81
C LEU A 335 8.93 -6.44 -13.97
N LYS A 336 9.36 -5.17 -14.06
CA LYS A 336 9.00 -4.29 -15.18
C LYS A 336 9.44 -4.90 -16.52
N GLY A 337 8.50 -4.92 -17.48
CA GLY A 337 8.72 -5.50 -18.82
C GLY A 337 8.70 -7.02 -18.88
N ARG A 338 8.46 -7.71 -17.76
CA ARG A 338 8.25 -9.16 -17.68
C ARG A 338 6.76 -9.51 -17.76
N LYS A 339 6.47 -10.78 -17.96
CA LYS A 339 5.12 -11.30 -17.90
C LYS A 339 4.63 -11.43 -16.44
N SER A 340 5.55 -11.81 -15.55
CA SER A 340 5.30 -11.84 -14.12
C SER A 340 5.14 -10.44 -13.55
N HIS A 341 4.28 -10.28 -12.54
CA HIS A 341 3.99 -8.99 -11.93
C HIS A 341 3.55 -9.16 -10.47
N ILE A 342 3.62 -8.09 -9.68
CA ILE A 342 3.02 -8.09 -8.34
C ILE A 342 1.50 -8.11 -8.49
N ALA A 343 0.87 -9.17 -7.97
CA ALA A 343 -0.59 -9.31 -7.97
C ALA A 343 -1.24 -8.47 -6.86
N PHE A 344 -0.69 -8.56 -5.65
CA PHE A 344 -1.19 -7.84 -4.47
C PHE A 344 -0.19 -7.90 -3.30
N LEU A 345 -0.47 -7.10 -2.28
CA LEU A 345 0.25 -7.05 -1.02
C LEU A 345 -0.70 -7.43 0.13
N ILE A 346 -0.25 -8.26 1.07
CA ILE A 346 -0.98 -8.55 2.31
C ILE A 346 -0.04 -8.35 3.49
N HIS A 347 -0.24 -7.29 4.25
CA HIS A 347 0.58 -6.91 5.40
C HIS A 347 2.08 -6.79 5.03
N ASP A 348 2.90 -7.71 5.47
CA ASP A 348 4.35 -7.80 5.29
C ASP A 348 4.79 -8.79 4.19
N ALA A 349 3.83 -9.28 3.41
CA ALA A 349 4.05 -10.20 2.30
C ALA A 349 3.73 -9.58 0.92
N VAL A 350 4.55 -9.92 -0.07
CA VAL A 350 4.36 -9.60 -1.49
C VAL A 350 3.94 -10.87 -2.23
N TYR A 351 2.86 -10.77 -2.99
CA TYR A 351 2.36 -11.86 -3.83
C TYR A 351 2.57 -11.53 -5.30
N ILE A 352 3.28 -12.41 -5.99
CA ILE A 352 3.65 -12.27 -7.39
C ILE A 352 2.85 -13.29 -8.21
N ASP A 353 2.19 -12.83 -9.25
CA ASP A 353 1.64 -13.65 -10.32
C ASP A 353 2.78 -14.02 -11.27
N LEU A 354 3.35 -15.22 -11.07
CA LEU A 354 4.59 -15.68 -11.68
C LEU A 354 4.29 -16.49 -12.93
N ALA A 355 4.86 -16.10 -14.06
CA ALA A 355 4.89 -16.88 -15.29
C ALA A 355 6.03 -17.91 -15.24
N GLU A 356 5.81 -19.09 -15.81
CA GLU A 356 6.82 -20.15 -15.86
C GLU A 356 8.12 -19.68 -16.54
N GLU A 357 8.01 -18.83 -17.55
CA GLU A 357 9.17 -18.26 -18.27
C GLU A 357 10.07 -17.38 -17.39
N ASP A 358 9.53 -16.79 -16.31
CA ASP A 358 10.27 -15.94 -15.36
C ASP A 358 10.72 -16.71 -14.10
N ARG A 359 10.50 -18.00 -14.03
CA ARG A 359 10.80 -18.82 -12.85
C ARG A 359 12.27 -18.75 -12.40
N TYR A 360 13.19 -18.54 -13.32
CA TYR A 360 14.61 -18.40 -13.01
C TYR A 360 14.94 -17.16 -12.17
N GLU A 361 14.02 -16.18 -12.11
CA GLU A 361 14.20 -14.95 -11.32
C GLU A 361 13.88 -15.13 -9.82
N ILE A 362 13.31 -16.25 -9.40
CA ILE A 362 12.86 -16.43 -7.98
C ILE A 362 13.98 -16.13 -6.99
N LEU A 363 15.21 -16.58 -7.25
CA LEU A 363 16.35 -16.32 -6.37
C LEU A 363 16.73 -14.84 -6.35
N ASN A 364 16.68 -14.16 -7.50
CA ASN A 364 16.97 -12.73 -7.60
C ASN A 364 15.88 -11.89 -6.90
N LEU A 365 14.61 -12.27 -7.05
CA LEU A 365 13.49 -11.63 -6.34
C LEU A 365 13.62 -11.80 -4.83
N LEU A 366 13.96 -13.01 -4.36
CA LEU A 366 14.21 -13.29 -2.96
C LEU A 366 15.39 -12.48 -2.42
N ASP A 367 16.52 -12.49 -3.13
CA ASP A 367 17.72 -11.75 -2.72
C ASP A 367 17.47 -10.24 -2.66
N THR A 368 16.71 -9.72 -3.59
CA THR A 368 16.31 -8.31 -3.60
C THR A 368 15.38 -8.00 -2.43
N PHE A 369 14.36 -8.82 -2.18
CA PHE A 369 13.38 -8.58 -1.13
C PHE A 369 14.01 -8.66 0.27
N ARG A 370 14.93 -9.60 0.53
CA ARG A 370 15.54 -9.78 1.86
C ARG A 370 16.64 -8.77 2.21
N LYS A 371 17.26 -8.08 1.22
CA LYS A 371 18.31 -7.08 1.43
C LYS A 371 17.71 -5.72 1.80
N THR A 372 17.43 -5.53 3.08
CA THR A 372 16.87 -4.28 3.61
C THR A 372 17.98 -3.27 3.95
N ARG A 373 17.61 -2.01 4.24
CA ARG A 373 18.57 -1.02 4.79
C ARG A 373 19.12 -1.40 6.17
N TYR A 374 18.44 -2.31 6.86
CA TYR A 374 18.80 -2.79 8.20
C TYR A 374 19.51 -4.15 8.17
N ASN A 375 20.10 -4.56 7.07
CA ASN A 375 20.69 -5.88 6.86
C ASN A 375 19.77 -6.90 6.19
N MET A 376 20.25 -8.15 6.17
CA MET A 376 19.54 -9.28 5.59
C MET A 376 18.46 -9.78 6.55
N PHE A 377 17.22 -9.68 6.16
CA PHE A 377 16.11 -10.28 6.91
C PHE A 377 15.77 -11.66 6.34
N LYS A 378 15.38 -12.58 7.21
CA LYS A 378 14.87 -13.88 6.76
C LYS A 378 13.51 -13.70 6.09
N VAL A 379 13.35 -14.32 4.92
CA VAL A 379 12.10 -14.35 4.14
C VAL A 379 11.67 -15.80 4.00
N ASN A 380 10.40 -16.07 4.24
CA ASN A 380 9.75 -17.32 3.90
C ASN A 380 9.26 -17.20 2.45
N VAL A 381 9.47 -18.24 1.65
CA VAL A 381 9.05 -18.28 0.26
C VAL A 381 8.06 -19.40 0.08
N SER A 382 6.89 -19.11 -0.47
CA SER A 382 5.87 -20.11 -0.74
C SER A 382 5.35 -19.96 -2.17
N ALA A 383 4.93 -21.05 -2.79
CA ALA A 383 4.28 -21.02 -4.09
C ALA A 383 3.05 -21.93 -4.15
N GLY A 384 2.08 -21.57 -4.99
CA GLY A 384 0.85 -22.32 -5.15
C GLY A 384 0.09 -21.98 -6.41
N ARG A 385 -0.89 -22.82 -6.76
CA ARG A 385 -1.84 -22.57 -7.86
C ARG A 385 -3.07 -21.78 -7.40
N ASN A 386 -3.17 -21.48 -6.13
CA ASN A 386 -4.14 -20.58 -5.52
C ASN A 386 -3.64 -20.09 -4.16
N LEU A 387 -4.19 -19.01 -3.66
CA LEU A 387 -3.78 -18.38 -2.39
C LEU A 387 -4.14 -19.22 -1.15
N GLY A 388 -5.08 -20.16 -1.26
CA GLY A 388 -5.50 -21.02 -0.15
C GLY A 388 -4.55 -22.20 0.10
N VAL A 389 -3.77 -22.62 -0.93
CA VAL A 389 -2.87 -23.77 -0.88
C VAL A 389 -1.49 -23.34 -1.39
N MET A 390 -0.74 -22.72 -0.49
CA MET A 390 0.66 -22.33 -0.73
C MET A 390 1.59 -23.34 -0.08
N LYS A 391 2.68 -23.72 -0.75
CA LYS A 391 3.69 -24.65 -0.24
C LYS A 391 5.02 -23.92 -0.10
N GLU A 392 5.65 -24.05 1.06
CA GLU A 392 6.98 -23.50 1.32
C GLU A 392 8.02 -24.08 0.36
N LEU A 393 8.80 -23.21 -0.23
CA LEU A 393 9.96 -23.55 -1.05
C LEU A 393 11.22 -23.51 -0.19
N LYS A 394 12.01 -24.58 -0.27
CA LYS A 394 13.35 -24.62 0.34
C LYS A 394 14.35 -24.13 -0.69
N LEU A 395 14.73 -22.85 -0.61
CA LEU A 395 15.65 -22.15 -1.49
C LEU A 395 16.98 -21.88 -0.78
#